data_b49575a11ca84f4618f7c9853ab019d0
#
_entry.id   b49575a11ca84f4618f7c9853ab019d0
#
_cell.length_a   1.000
_cell.length_b   1.000
_cell.length_c   1.000
_cell.angle_alpha   90.00
_cell.angle_beta   90.00
_cell.angle_gamma   90.00
#
_symmetry.space_group_name_H-M   'P 1'
#
loop_
_entity.id
_entity.type
_entity.pdbx_description
1 polymer ?
#
loop_
_entity_poly.entity_id
_entity_poly.type
_entity_poly.pdbx_seq_one_letter_code
_entity_poly.pdbx_strand_id
1 'polypeptide(L)'
;MKNLPILTSVTLASLATAASLSAGTEIRHEAEVSHRAEISHEAEVGYSASMGAHSNVSTLRNANVSEQNTHLQYVFGYAVPGRPILRMGIAYDRYDFGFAGTGLIPGALQSLNVIAGLDLKLGDVLIRIEAQPGFYGDNRGFNSSDFNVPIILGASYLVSKDVQWIAGLYFNPNSSSPILGGIGVRWKMSDRWVLNFVPPNPRIEFKATDALTLYAGGQVISSTFRVNKNMGTGPGGRNYGNALVDFTEIRAGAGASWKVCPKSTLDVELGYMAYRDFDYHKVGENFQSRSGAFYGQMGLKLAF
;
A
#
# COMPACT_ATOMS: atom_id res chain seq x y z
N MET A 1 -33.25 -3.30 28.08
CA MET A 1 -31.83 -3.23 27.73
C MET A 1 -31.78 -2.91 26.25
N LYS A 2 -31.43 -1.66 25.88
CA LYS A 2 -31.43 -1.17 24.49
C LYS A 2 -30.13 -1.60 23.83
N ASN A 3 -30.24 -2.40 22.75
CA ASN A 3 -29.12 -2.74 21.88
C ASN A 3 -28.56 -1.46 21.25
N LEU A 4 -27.35 -1.08 21.63
CA LEU A 4 -26.57 -0.12 20.87
C LEU A 4 -26.22 -0.77 19.51
N PRO A 5 -26.45 -0.11 18.38
CA PRO A 5 -25.91 -0.57 17.12
C PRO A 5 -24.37 -0.41 17.19
N ILE A 6 -23.69 -1.53 17.08
CA ILE A 6 -22.25 -1.54 16.82
C ILE A 6 -22.06 -0.82 15.50
N LEU A 7 -21.39 0.32 15.53
CA LEU A 7 -20.87 1.00 14.32
C LEU A 7 -19.83 0.08 13.67
N THR A 8 -20.30 -0.81 12.81
CA THR A 8 -19.48 -1.60 11.91
C THR A 8 -19.35 -0.84 10.61
N SER A 9 -18.34 -0.04 10.51
CA SER A 9 -17.61 0.27 9.27
C SER A 9 -16.48 1.24 9.59
N VAL A 10 -15.40 0.72 10.12
CA VAL A 10 -14.12 1.43 10.04
C VAL A 10 -13.63 1.26 8.60
N THR A 11 -14.04 2.17 7.76
CA THR A 11 -13.55 2.30 6.39
C THR A 11 -12.14 2.91 6.44
N LEU A 12 -11.16 2.11 6.82
CA LEU A 12 -9.73 2.44 6.84
C LEU A 12 -9.02 1.65 5.74
N ALA A 13 -9.54 1.76 4.54
CA ALA A 13 -8.99 1.02 3.42
C ALA A 13 -8.55 1.97 2.32
N SER A 14 -7.39 1.76 1.77
CA SER A 14 -6.79 2.31 0.55
C SER A 14 -5.76 3.44 0.66
N LEU A 15 -4.89 3.41 1.67
CA LEU A 15 -3.64 4.18 1.66
C LEU A 15 -2.41 3.31 1.26
N ALA A 16 -2.63 2.09 0.76
CA ALA A 16 -1.53 1.15 0.49
C ALA A 16 -0.59 1.59 -0.64
N THR A 17 -1.11 2.34 -1.61
CA THR A 17 -0.27 2.96 -2.65
C THR A 17 0.44 4.23 -2.16
N ALA A 18 0.02 4.80 -1.02
CA ALA A 18 0.79 5.85 -0.35
C ALA A 18 2.03 5.32 0.40
N ALA A 19 2.25 3.99 0.44
CA ALA A 19 3.48 3.41 1.00
C ALA A 19 4.74 3.91 0.29
N SER A 20 4.66 4.22 -1.01
CA SER A 20 5.73 4.89 -1.74
C SER A 20 6.00 6.32 -1.24
N LEU A 21 5.04 6.98 -0.60
CA LEU A 21 5.23 8.30 0.02
C LEU A 21 6.07 8.25 1.30
N SER A 22 6.01 7.15 2.07
CA SER A 22 6.74 7.06 3.34
C SER A 22 8.07 6.34 3.24
N ALA A 23 8.23 5.41 2.30
CA ALA A 23 9.41 4.55 2.22
C ALA A 23 10.53 5.11 1.33
N GLY A 24 10.19 5.96 0.34
CA GLY A 24 11.18 6.53 -0.60
C GLY A 24 11.54 8.00 -0.34
N THR A 25 10.84 8.68 0.55
CA THR A 25 11.05 10.10 0.75
C THR A 25 11.63 10.38 2.14
N GLU A 26 12.87 9.98 2.38
CA GLU A 26 13.76 10.96 3.01
C GLU A 26 13.80 12.12 2.02
N ILE A 27 12.87 13.07 2.15
CA ILE A 27 12.97 14.34 1.45
C ILE A 27 14.23 14.97 2.02
N ARG A 28 15.35 14.78 1.30
CA ARG A 28 16.55 15.53 1.59
C ARG A 28 16.23 16.98 1.32
N HIS A 29 15.88 17.71 2.37
CA HIS A 29 15.82 19.17 2.33
C HIS A 29 17.20 19.80 2.05
N GLU A 30 18.27 19.02 1.99
CA GLU A 30 19.61 19.37 1.54
C GLU A 30 19.77 19.17 0.02
N ALA A 31 18.81 19.59 -0.79
CA ALA A 31 19.15 19.91 -2.16
C ALA A 31 19.86 21.27 -2.10
N GLU A 32 21.19 21.29 -2.02
CA GLU A 32 21.95 22.37 -2.60
C GLU A 32 21.33 22.68 -3.96
N VAL A 33 21.08 23.96 -4.24
CA VAL A 33 20.49 24.40 -5.51
C VAL A 33 21.47 24.04 -6.61
N SER A 34 21.42 22.80 -7.07
CA SER A 34 22.10 22.38 -8.28
C SER A 34 21.49 23.19 -9.42
N HIS A 35 22.34 23.93 -10.15
CA HIS A 35 21.92 24.69 -11.32
C HIS A 35 21.74 23.80 -12.55
N ARG A 36 21.75 22.47 -12.40
CA ARG A 36 21.60 21.48 -13.47
C ARG A 36 20.37 20.63 -13.26
N ALA A 37 19.81 20.16 -14.38
CA ALA A 37 18.78 19.14 -14.33
C ALA A 37 19.36 17.84 -13.73
N GLU A 38 18.62 17.23 -12.81
CA GLU A 38 18.99 15.98 -12.14
C GLU A 38 18.03 14.88 -12.53
N ILE A 39 18.58 13.71 -12.75
CA ILE A 39 17.82 12.48 -13.03
C ILE A 39 18.02 11.56 -11.84
N SER A 40 16.92 11.02 -11.32
CA SER A 40 16.93 10.00 -10.28
C SER A 40 16.21 8.76 -10.74
N HIS A 41 16.66 7.61 -10.28
CA HIS A 41 16.03 6.33 -10.52
C HIS A 41 15.80 5.63 -9.19
N GLU A 42 14.61 5.10 -9.00
CA GLU A 42 14.22 4.32 -7.84
C GLU A 42 13.66 2.99 -8.34
N ALA A 43 14.14 1.88 -7.80
CA ALA A 43 13.59 0.57 -8.05
C ALA A 43 13.29 -0.13 -6.72
N GLU A 44 12.14 -0.80 -6.64
CA GLU A 44 11.74 -1.57 -5.48
C GLU A 44 11.26 -2.95 -5.90
N VAL A 45 11.73 -3.96 -5.19
CA VAL A 45 11.27 -5.35 -5.30
C VAL A 45 10.88 -5.81 -3.92
N GLY A 46 9.66 -6.29 -3.77
CA GLY A 46 9.13 -6.79 -2.51
C GLY A 46 8.50 -8.16 -2.65
N TYR A 47 8.59 -8.95 -1.60
CA TYR A 47 7.88 -10.21 -1.46
C TYR A 47 7.37 -10.34 -0.03
N SER A 48 6.13 -10.76 0.12
CA SER A 48 5.58 -11.14 1.42
C SER A 48 4.81 -12.45 1.32
N ALA A 49 4.77 -13.19 2.42
CA ALA A 49 3.95 -14.38 2.54
C ALA A 49 3.29 -14.43 3.92
N SER A 50 1.99 -14.73 3.96
CA SER A 50 1.26 -15.00 5.20
C SER A 50 0.83 -16.46 5.26
N MET A 51 0.85 -17.02 6.47
CA MET A 51 0.25 -18.32 6.75
C MET A 51 -1.27 -18.23 6.55
N GLY A 52 -1.93 -19.39 6.52
CA GLY A 52 -3.38 -19.43 6.36
C GLY A 52 -4.13 -18.80 7.53
N ALA A 53 -5.03 -17.88 7.22
CA ALA A 53 -6.01 -17.32 8.16
C ALA A 53 -7.37 -17.97 7.95
N HIS A 54 -8.06 -18.32 9.03
CA HIS A 54 -9.42 -18.84 8.93
C HIS A 54 -10.39 -17.74 8.52
N SER A 55 -11.09 -17.96 7.42
CA SER A 55 -12.08 -17.01 6.88
C SER A 55 -13.51 -17.44 7.25
N ASN A 56 -14.35 -16.43 7.53
CA ASN A 56 -15.77 -16.59 7.76
C ASN A 56 -16.54 -16.35 6.47
N VAL A 57 -16.87 -17.40 5.82
CA VAL A 57 -17.93 -17.33 4.82
C VAL A 57 -19.14 -18.03 5.44
N SER A 58 -20.32 -17.43 5.36
CA SER A 58 -21.54 -17.97 5.98
C SER A 58 -21.87 -19.39 5.56
N THR A 59 -21.28 -19.88 4.48
CA THR A 59 -21.40 -21.23 3.93
C THR A 59 -20.09 -22.04 3.92
N LEU A 60 -18.91 -21.39 4.15
CA LEU A 60 -17.59 -22.02 4.15
C LEU A 60 -16.97 -21.93 5.54
N ARG A 61 -17.58 -22.62 6.51
CA ARG A 61 -16.97 -22.80 7.84
C ARG A 61 -15.62 -23.50 7.67
N ASN A 62 -14.53 -22.83 8.11
CA ASN A 62 -13.14 -23.33 8.12
C ASN A 62 -12.34 -23.22 6.82
N ALA A 63 -12.63 -22.28 5.93
CA ALA A 63 -11.70 -21.98 4.86
C ALA A 63 -10.42 -21.32 5.42
N ASN A 64 -9.26 -21.85 5.03
CA ASN A 64 -7.97 -21.34 5.42
C ASN A 64 -7.35 -20.65 4.19
N VAL A 65 -7.08 -19.35 4.29
CA VAL A 65 -6.58 -18.54 3.18
C VAL A 65 -5.16 -18.08 3.48
N SER A 66 -4.18 -18.64 2.79
CA SER A 66 -2.81 -18.13 2.78
C SER A 66 -2.63 -17.10 1.66
N GLU A 67 -1.59 -16.30 1.74
CA GLU A 67 -1.29 -15.28 0.73
C GLU A 67 0.21 -15.24 0.45
N GLN A 68 0.53 -14.97 -0.79
CA GLN A 68 1.85 -14.55 -1.23
C GLN A 68 1.68 -13.27 -2.05
N ASN A 69 2.47 -12.25 -1.76
CA ASN A 69 2.47 -11.01 -2.53
C ASN A 69 3.84 -10.78 -3.15
N THR A 70 3.83 -10.37 -4.41
CA THR A 70 5.01 -9.89 -5.14
C THR A 70 4.77 -8.46 -5.57
N HIS A 71 5.70 -7.58 -5.26
CA HIS A 71 5.69 -6.17 -5.62
C HIS A 71 6.94 -5.83 -6.43
N LEU A 72 6.76 -5.14 -7.56
CA LEU A 72 7.83 -4.61 -8.40
C LEU A 72 7.49 -3.18 -8.77
N GLN A 73 8.41 -2.25 -8.57
CA GLN A 73 8.24 -0.86 -8.96
C GLN A 73 9.54 -0.27 -9.50
N TYR A 74 9.39 0.56 -10.51
CA TYR A 74 10.46 1.39 -11.01
C TYR A 74 9.94 2.80 -11.28
N VAL A 75 10.64 3.82 -10.77
CA VAL A 75 10.30 5.23 -10.94
C VAL A 75 11.51 6.01 -11.42
N PHE A 76 11.30 6.79 -12.43
CA PHE A 76 12.22 7.78 -12.96
C PHE A 76 11.78 9.17 -12.51
N GLY A 77 12.69 9.95 -11.93
CA GLY A 77 12.48 11.32 -11.53
C GLY A 77 13.31 12.28 -12.39
N TYR A 78 12.70 13.36 -12.85
CA TYR A 78 13.36 14.42 -13.57
C TYR A 78 13.15 15.77 -12.89
N ALA A 79 14.19 16.28 -12.28
CA ALA A 79 14.20 17.55 -11.56
C ALA A 79 14.89 18.64 -12.39
N VAL A 80 14.22 19.77 -12.54
CA VAL A 80 14.79 20.99 -13.13
C VAL A 80 14.73 22.10 -12.07
N PRO A 81 15.81 22.84 -11.84
CA PRO A 81 15.81 23.91 -10.86
C PRO A 81 14.65 24.89 -11.04
N GLY A 82 13.93 25.17 -9.97
CA GLY A 82 12.77 26.09 -9.97
C GLY A 82 11.52 25.56 -10.69
N ARG A 83 11.49 24.28 -11.08
CA ARG A 83 10.32 23.62 -11.69
C ARG A 83 9.86 22.43 -10.86
N PRO A 84 8.62 21.96 -11.07
CA PRO A 84 8.17 20.70 -10.50
C PRO A 84 9.09 19.53 -10.90
N ILE A 85 9.25 18.56 -10.00
CA ILE A 85 9.91 17.30 -10.31
C ILE A 85 8.89 16.41 -11.01
N LEU A 86 9.18 16.02 -12.24
CA LEU A 86 8.37 15.05 -12.97
C LEU A 86 8.73 13.63 -12.51
N ARG A 87 7.73 12.82 -12.22
CA ARG A 87 7.87 11.41 -11.86
C ARG A 87 7.13 10.53 -12.86
N MET A 88 7.82 9.54 -13.39
CA MET A 88 7.24 8.56 -14.30
C MET A 88 7.72 7.17 -13.92
N GLY A 89 6.85 6.18 -13.99
CA GLY A 89 7.23 4.84 -13.59
C GLY A 89 6.25 3.77 -14.02
N ILE A 90 6.53 2.55 -13.57
CA ILE A 90 5.70 1.38 -13.73
C ILE A 90 5.69 0.61 -12.42
N ALA A 91 4.53 0.07 -12.04
CA ALA A 91 4.41 -0.80 -10.89
C ALA A 91 3.59 -2.06 -11.24
N TYR A 92 3.96 -3.16 -10.61
CA TYR A 92 3.27 -4.43 -10.69
C TYR A 92 3.10 -5.00 -9.29
N ASP A 93 1.87 -5.35 -8.94
CA ASP A 93 1.53 -6.05 -7.71
C ASP A 93 0.78 -7.33 -8.06
N ARG A 94 1.09 -8.40 -7.34
CA ARG A 94 0.39 -9.67 -7.45
C ARG A 94 0.22 -10.32 -6.08
N TYR A 95 -1.02 -10.63 -5.76
CA TYR A 95 -1.43 -11.37 -4.57
C TYR A 95 -1.95 -12.73 -5.01
N ASP A 96 -1.25 -13.80 -4.67
CA ASP A 96 -1.69 -15.18 -4.89
C ASP A 96 -2.27 -15.75 -3.60
N PHE A 97 -3.49 -16.26 -3.67
CA PHE A 97 -4.21 -16.81 -2.53
C PHE A 97 -4.28 -18.33 -2.61
N GLY A 98 -3.67 -19.00 -1.63
CA GLY A 98 -3.87 -20.43 -1.41
C GLY A 98 -5.18 -20.62 -0.63
N PHE A 99 -6.12 -21.34 -1.24
CA PHE A 99 -7.47 -21.51 -0.71
C PHE A 99 -7.96 -22.96 -0.81
N ALA A 100 -8.44 -23.49 0.32
CA ALA A 100 -9.13 -24.75 0.37
C ALA A 100 -10.63 -24.51 0.50
N GLY A 101 -11.39 -24.46 -0.62
CA GLY A 101 -12.84 -24.20 -0.58
C GLY A 101 -13.45 -23.89 -1.94
N THR A 102 -14.70 -23.44 -1.96
CA THR A 102 -15.45 -23.14 -3.18
C THR A 102 -15.25 -21.67 -3.61
N GLY A 103 -14.62 -21.49 -4.68
CA GLY A 103 -14.41 -20.42 -5.68
C GLY A 103 -14.89 -18.96 -5.50
N LEU A 104 -15.18 -18.48 -4.31
CA LEU A 104 -15.63 -17.09 -4.09
C LEU A 104 -14.50 -16.12 -3.74
N ILE A 105 -13.32 -16.65 -3.40
CA ILE A 105 -12.09 -15.86 -3.24
C ILE A 105 -11.30 -16.02 -4.53
N PRO A 106 -10.82 -14.93 -5.16
CA PRO A 106 -10.00 -15.03 -6.36
C PRO A 106 -8.71 -15.83 -6.06
N GLY A 107 -8.26 -16.66 -6.98
CA GLY A 107 -6.99 -17.37 -6.82
C GLY A 107 -5.80 -16.43 -6.85
N ALA A 108 -5.93 -15.30 -7.54
CA ALA A 108 -5.00 -14.17 -7.44
C ALA A 108 -5.67 -12.86 -7.81
N LEU A 109 -5.12 -11.75 -7.30
CA LEU A 109 -5.40 -10.38 -7.71
C LEU A 109 -4.10 -9.75 -8.17
N GLN A 110 -4.13 -8.94 -9.23
CA GLN A 110 -2.93 -8.33 -9.77
C GLN A 110 -3.20 -6.94 -10.36
N SER A 111 -2.20 -6.08 -10.32
CA SER A 111 -2.22 -4.80 -11.00
C SER A 111 -0.96 -4.58 -11.82
N LEU A 112 -1.12 -3.92 -12.95
CA LEU A 112 -0.02 -3.37 -13.75
C LEU A 112 -0.40 -1.95 -14.10
N ASN A 113 0.35 -0.99 -13.59
CA ASN A 113 0.02 0.42 -13.75
C ASN A 113 1.26 1.25 -14.12
N VAL A 114 1.00 2.37 -14.76
CA VAL A 114 1.97 3.45 -14.99
C VAL A 114 1.88 4.43 -13.84
N ILE A 115 2.99 4.94 -13.39
CA ILE A 115 3.08 6.02 -12.41
C ILE A 115 3.33 7.31 -13.20
N ALA A 116 2.49 8.32 -13.02
CA ALA A 116 2.65 9.65 -13.59
C ALA A 116 2.41 10.70 -12.50
N GLY A 117 3.45 11.41 -12.10
CA GLY A 117 3.39 12.29 -10.96
C GLY A 117 4.21 13.56 -11.09
N LEU A 118 3.90 14.51 -10.20
CA LEU A 118 4.58 15.79 -10.04
C LEU A 118 4.81 16.05 -8.57
N ASP A 119 6.05 16.44 -8.23
CA ASP A 119 6.39 16.96 -6.91
C ASP A 119 6.65 18.47 -7.03
N LEU A 120 5.91 19.24 -6.24
CA LEU A 120 5.94 20.71 -6.19
C LEU A 120 6.52 21.16 -4.85
N LYS A 121 7.63 21.89 -4.85
CA LYS A 121 8.21 22.46 -3.62
C LYS A 121 7.84 23.94 -3.52
N LEU A 122 7.12 24.32 -2.47
CA LEU A 122 6.65 25.68 -2.18
C LEU A 122 7.15 26.08 -0.78
N GLY A 123 8.38 26.59 -0.71
CA GLY A 123 9.02 26.87 0.57
C GLY A 123 9.21 25.59 1.40
N ASP A 124 8.62 25.56 2.60
CA ASP A 124 8.67 24.40 3.51
C ASP A 124 7.56 23.36 3.23
N VAL A 125 6.75 23.57 2.20
CA VAL A 125 5.70 22.64 1.78
C VAL A 125 6.14 21.88 0.54
N LEU A 126 6.02 20.55 0.57
CA LEU A 126 6.10 19.70 -0.61
C LEU A 126 4.72 19.13 -0.91
N ILE A 127 4.28 19.25 -2.17
CA ILE A 127 3.02 18.70 -2.65
C ILE A 127 3.35 17.65 -3.71
N ARG A 128 2.75 16.46 -3.59
CA ARG A 128 2.79 15.41 -4.60
C ARG A 128 1.42 15.19 -5.18
N ILE A 129 1.34 15.12 -6.50
CA ILE A 129 0.17 14.70 -7.26
C ILE A 129 0.62 13.52 -8.12
N GLU A 130 -0.03 12.38 -7.98
CA GLU A 130 0.34 11.17 -8.72
C GLU A 130 -0.91 10.44 -9.21
N ALA A 131 -0.95 10.05 -10.47
CA ALA A 131 -1.95 9.19 -11.05
C ALA A 131 -1.32 7.84 -11.39
N GLN A 132 -2.09 6.76 -11.20
CA GLN A 132 -1.66 5.39 -11.45
C GLN A 132 -2.61 4.68 -12.44
N PRO A 133 -2.73 5.18 -13.70
CA PRO A 133 -3.53 4.51 -14.70
C PRO A 133 -3.00 3.11 -15.00
N GLY A 134 -3.89 2.13 -15.02
CA GLY A 134 -3.49 0.74 -15.24
C GLY A 134 -4.63 -0.26 -15.20
N PHE A 135 -4.26 -1.51 -15.18
CA PHE A 135 -5.18 -2.64 -15.13
C PHE A 135 -5.12 -3.29 -13.75
N TYR A 136 -6.28 -3.48 -13.14
CA TYR A 136 -6.46 -4.00 -11.79
C TYR A 136 -7.48 -5.14 -11.86
N GLY A 137 -6.99 -6.37 -11.98
CA GLY A 137 -7.83 -7.54 -12.25
C GLY A 137 -7.41 -8.81 -11.51
N ASP A 138 -8.04 -9.92 -11.87
CA ASP A 138 -7.66 -11.24 -11.40
C ASP A 138 -6.58 -11.89 -12.30
N ASN A 139 -6.17 -13.12 -12.00
CA ASN A 139 -5.07 -13.82 -12.67
C ASN A 139 -5.34 -14.30 -14.11
N ARG A 140 -6.50 -14.01 -14.69
CA ARG A 140 -6.88 -14.53 -16.03
C ARG A 140 -6.51 -13.62 -17.19
N GLY A 141 -5.56 -12.71 -16.95
CA GLY A 141 -5.12 -11.72 -17.93
C GLY A 141 -5.90 -10.42 -17.81
N PHE A 142 -5.28 -9.33 -18.26
CA PHE A 142 -5.88 -8.02 -18.24
C PHE A 142 -6.80 -7.81 -19.43
N ASN A 143 -7.91 -7.13 -19.22
CA ASN A 143 -8.80 -6.69 -20.28
C ASN A 143 -9.21 -5.21 -20.06
N SER A 144 -9.90 -4.62 -21.04
CA SER A 144 -10.26 -3.20 -20.97
C SER A 144 -11.19 -2.84 -19.80
N SER A 145 -11.96 -3.81 -19.28
CA SER A 145 -12.84 -3.58 -18.12
C SER A 145 -12.08 -3.45 -16.80
N ASP A 146 -10.84 -3.93 -16.74
CA ASP A 146 -9.99 -3.90 -15.56
C ASP A 146 -9.27 -2.55 -15.41
N PHE A 147 -9.43 -1.65 -16.39
CA PHE A 147 -8.80 -0.34 -16.37
C PHE A 147 -9.33 0.53 -15.23
N ASN A 148 -8.40 1.15 -14.51
CA ASN A 148 -8.68 2.06 -13.41
C ASN A 148 -7.61 3.16 -13.36
N VAL A 149 -7.94 4.28 -12.71
CA VAL A 149 -7.02 5.42 -12.54
C VAL A 149 -7.07 5.90 -11.08
N PRO A 150 -6.43 5.21 -10.16
CA PRO A 150 -6.22 5.75 -8.81
C PRO A 150 -5.37 7.02 -8.85
N ILE A 151 -5.68 7.97 -7.94
CA ILE A 151 -4.97 9.24 -7.82
C ILE A 151 -4.56 9.44 -6.36
N ILE A 152 -3.33 9.88 -6.16
CA ILE A 152 -2.75 10.21 -4.86
C ILE A 152 -2.45 11.71 -4.83
N LEU A 153 -2.92 12.37 -3.79
CA LEU A 153 -2.54 13.73 -3.45
C LEU A 153 -1.84 13.69 -2.10
N GLY A 154 -0.64 14.21 -2.02
CA GLY A 154 0.13 14.27 -0.78
C GLY A 154 0.64 15.68 -0.55
N ALA A 155 0.67 16.08 0.70
CA ALA A 155 1.32 17.31 1.14
C ALA A 155 2.14 17.04 2.39
N SER A 156 3.34 17.61 2.46
CA SER A 156 4.14 17.59 3.66
C SER A 156 4.60 18.99 4.02
N TYR A 157 4.57 19.32 5.31
CA TYR A 157 4.99 20.61 5.86
C TYR A 157 6.09 20.40 6.89
N LEU A 158 7.26 20.97 6.65
CA LEU A 158 8.39 20.91 7.55
C LEU A 158 8.28 22.02 8.59
N VAL A 159 7.83 21.66 9.78
CA VAL A 159 7.69 22.62 10.92
C VAL A 159 9.05 22.98 11.50
N SER A 160 9.95 22.00 11.56
CA SER A 160 11.33 22.14 12.03
C SER A 160 12.19 21.04 11.42
N LYS A 161 13.51 21.07 11.65
CA LYS A 161 14.42 19.99 11.23
C LYS A 161 14.04 18.61 11.79
N ASP A 162 13.24 18.57 12.85
CA ASP A 162 12.91 17.33 13.57
C ASP A 162 11.41 16.95 13.43
N VAL A 163 10.54 17.86 12.95
CA VAL A 163 9.10 17.64 12.89
C VAL A 163 8.55 17.97 11.51
N GLN A 164 7.88 17.01 10.89
CA GLN A 164 7.22 17.12 9.60
C GLN A 164 5.78 16.61 9.73
N TRP A 165 4.82 17.43 9.34
CA TRP A 165 3.43 17.01 9.15
C TRP A 165 3.22 16.50 7.72
N ILE A 166 2.41 15.47 7.59
CA ILE A 166 2.10 14.87 6.30
C ILE A 166 0.59 14.67 6.24
N ALA A 167 -0.02 15.08 5.13
CA ALA A 167 -1.43 14.85 4.83
C ALA A 167 -1.54 14.19 3.46
N GLY A 168 -2.46 13.27 3.30
CA GLY A 168 -2.69 12.58 2.03
C GLY A 168 -4.16 12.33 1.75
N LEU A 169 -4.51 12.32 0.47
CA LEU A 169 -5.77 11.87 -0.07
C LEU A 169 -5.50 10.82 -1.14
N TYR A 170 -6.26 9.76 -1.11
CA TYR A 170 -6.30 8.74 -2.16
C TYR A 170 -7.69 8.71 -2.76
N PHE A 171 -7.76 8.80 -4.08
CA PHE A 171 -8.99 8.69 -4.83
C PHE A 171 -8.95 7.45 -5.71
N ASN A 172 -9.94 6.57 -5.58
CA ASN A 172 -10.10 5.39 -6.43
C ASN A 172 -11.58 5.24 -6.83
N PRO A 173 -11.93 5.56 -8.09
CA PRO A 173 -13.34 5.57 -8.52
C PRO A 173 -14.02 4.19 -8.48
N ASN A 174 -13.25 3.12 -8.45
CA ASN A 174 -13.77 1.75 -8.41
C ASN A 174 -13.97 1.20 -6.99
N SER A 175 -13.47 1.88 -5.95
CA SER A 175 -13.60 1.43 -4.55
C SER A 175 -14.99 1.71 -3.98
N SER A 176 -15.38 0.94 -2.96
CA SER A 176 -16.56 1.22 -2.11
C SER A 176 -16.44 2.54 -1.36
N SER A 177 -15.20 2.92 -1.04
CA SER A 177 -14.84 4.19 -0.43
C SER A 177 -13.91 4.97 -1.37
N PRO A 178 -14.48 5.71 -2.35
CA PRO A 178 -13.70 6.31 -3.42
C PRO A 178 -12.67 7.34 -2.95
N ILE A 179 -12.90 7.98 -1.81
CA ILE A 179 -12.00 9.00 -1.26
C ILE A 179 -11.58 8.58 0.14
N LEU A 180 -10.28 8.49 0.35
CA LEU A 180 -9.69 8.22 1.64
C LEU A 180 -8.63 9.25 1.93
N GLY A 181 -8.55 9.69 3.17
CA GLY A 181 -7.58 10.68 3.59
C GLY A 181 -6.97 10.35 4.95
N GLY A 182 -5.79 10.91 5.19
CA GLY A 182 -5.12 10.77 6.46
C GLY A 182 -4.15 11.91 6.72
N ILE A 183 -3.87 12.11 7.99
CA ILE A 183 -2.86 13.04 8.48
C ILE A 183 -1.89 12.23 9.34
N GLY A 184 -0.62 12.54 9.23
CA GLY A 184 0.43 11.91 10.02
C GLY A 184 1.51 12.89 10.41
N VAL A 185 2.40 12.42 11.26
CA VAL A 185 3.57 13.19 11.71
C VAL A 185 4.80 12.29 11.64
N ARG A 186 5.88 12.84 11.11
CA ARG A 186 7.22 12.28 11.26
C ARG A 186 7.98 13.16 12.25
N TRP A 187 8.44 12.57 13.36
CA TRP A 187 9.11 13.28 14.42
C TRP A 187 10.42 12.57 14.81
N LYS A 188 11.53 13.24 14.58
CA LYS A 188 12.84 12.84 15.07
C LYS A 188 12.93 13.19 16.55
N MET A 189 12.57 12.25 17.43
CA MET A 189 12.57 12.46 18.88
C MET A 189 13.99 12.56 19.45
N SER A 190 14.96 11.92 18.80
CA SER A 190 16.39 11.99 19.12
C SER A 190 17.23 11.57 17.90
N ASP A 191 18.55 11.55 18.03
CA ASP A 191 19.43 11.08 16.95
C ASP A 191 19.25 9.59 16.61
N ARG A 192 18.62 8.82 17.50
CA ARG A 192 18.40 7.37 17.31
C ARG A 192 16.92 7.02 17.14
N TRP A 193 15.99 7.84 17.62
CA TRP A 193 14.58 7.50 17.62
C TRP A 193 13.79 8.42 16.70
N VAL A 194 13.02 7.82 15.79
CA VAL A 194 12.07 8.51 14.91
C VAL A 194 10.70 7.87 15.08
N LEU A 195 9.71 8.69 15.36
CA LEU A 195 8.31 8.34 15.24
C LEU A 195 7.85 8.71 13.83
N ASN A 196 7.47 7.73 13.05
CA ASN A 196 6.89 7.91 11.72
C ASN A 196 5.42 7.47 11.79
N PHE A 197 4.56 8.32 12.34
CA PHE A 197 3.13 8.03 12.46
C PHE A 197 2.37 8.53 11.23
N VAL A 198 2.75 8.00 10.05
CA VAL A 198 2.18 8.37 8.75
C VAL A 198 1.47 7.17 8.14
N PRO A 199 0.14 7.23 7.93
CA PRO A 199 -0.56 6.21 7.16
C PRO A 199 0.04 6.07 5.75
N PRO A 200 0.04 4.85 5.18
CA PRO A 200 -0.53 3.59 5.67
C PRO A 200 0.41 2.76 6.54
N ASN A 201 1.65 3.20 6.78
CA ASN A 201 2.71 2.43 7.45
C ASN A 201 3.24 3.17 8.70
N PRO A 202 2.39 3.41 9.74
CA PRO A 202 2.85 4.03 10.98
C PRO A 202 3.84 3.13 11.70
N ARG A 203 5.00 3.68 12.09
CA ARG A 203 6.04 2.92 12.79
C ARG A 203 6.90 3.79 13.69
N ILE A 204 7.50 3.16 14.70
CA ILE A 204 8.60 3.71 15.47
C ILE A 204 9.90 3.08 14.98
N GLU A 205 10.91 3.90 14.77
CA GLU A 205 12.21 3.51 14.21
C GLU A 205 13.32 3.77 15.22
N PHE A 206 14.24 2.81 15.34
CA PHE A 206 15.44 2.91 16.16
C PHE A 206 16.68 2.73 15.30
N LYS A 207 17.46 3.78 15.14
CA LYS A 207 18.74 3.76 14.44
C LYS A 207 19.79 3.06 15.32
N ALA A 208 19.96 1.76 15.11
CA ALA A 208 20.91 0.96 15.87
C ALA A 208 22.35 1.30 15.47
N THR A 209 22.61 1.46 14.17
CA THR A 209 23.87 1.95 13.56
C THR A 209 23.57 2.87 12.39
N ASP A 210 24.59 3.40 11.72
CA ASP A 210 24.39 4.19 10.49
C ASP A 210 23.85 3.34 9.32
N ALA A 211 24.09 2.03 9.35
CA ALA A 211 23.63 1.10 8.34
C ALA A 211 22.36 0.33 8.73
N LEU A 212 22.02 0.23 10.03
CA LEU A 212 20.94 -0.61 10.51
C LEU A 212 19.92 0.20 11.30
N THR A 213 18.68 0.19 10.85
CA THR A 213 17.50 0.72 11.55
C THR A 213 16.56 -0.42 11.89
N LEU A 214 16.20 -0.56 13.16
CA LEU A 214 15.14 -1.46 13.62
C LEU A 214 13.84 -0.68 13.67
N TYR A 215 12.71 -1.35 13.41
CA TYR A 215 11.40 -0.70 13.51
C TYR A 215 10.33 -1.67 13.99
N ALA A 216 9.26 -1.09 14.53
CA ALA A 216 8.02 -1.79 14.82
C ALA A 216 6.84 -0.89 14.45
N GLY A 217 5.78 -1.47 13.88
CA GLY A 217 4.67 -0.67 13.42
C GLY A 217 3.50 -1.46 12.87
N GLY A 218 2.62 -0.73 12.18
CA GLY A 218 1.49 -1.28 11.47
C GLY A 218 1.55 -0.99 9.97
N GLN A 219 0.75 -1.71 9.23
CA GLN A 219 0.57 -1.51 7.79
C GLN A 219 -0.89 -1.74 7.44
N VAL A 220 -1.44 -0.87 6.60
CA VAL A 220 -2.73 -1.07 5.94
C VAL A 220 -2.46 -1.24 4.45
N ILE A 221 -2.85 -2.38 3.90
CA ILE A 221 -2.80 -2.67 2.47
C ILE A 221 -4.24 -2.63 1.96
N SER A 222 -4.51 -1.90 0.90
CA SER A 222 -5.83 -1.92 0.27
C SER A 222 -5.74 -1.56 -1.20
N SER A 223 -6.47 -2.30 -2.03
CA SER A 223 -6.61 -2.02 -3.45
C SER A 223 -7.92 -2.61 -3.97
N THR A 224 -8.42 -2.04 -5.07
CA THR A 224 -9.66 -2.49 -5.72
C THR A 224 -9.34 -3.17 -7.04
N PHE A 225 -9.89 -4.35 -7.24
CA PHE A 225 -9.68 -5.15 -8.43
C PHE A 225 -11.02 -5.55 -9.06
N ARG A 226 -10.99 -5.90 -10.34
CA ARG A 226 -12.13 -6.51 -11.01
C ARG A 226 -11.91 -8.00 -11.16
N VAL A 227 -12.86 -8.80 -10.71
CA VAL A 227 -12.80 -10.25 -10.92
C VAL A 227 -13.36 -10.64 -12.29
N ASN A 228 -12.94 -11.79 -12.77
CA ASN A 228 -13.31 -12.31 -14.08
C ASN A 228 -14.83 -12.54 -14.21
N LYS A 229 -15.34 -12.40 -15.44
CA LYS A 229 -16.74 -12.70 -15.79
C LYS A 229 -17.18 -14.13 -15.43
N ASN A 230 -16.25 -15.07 -15.35
CA ASN A 230 -16.51 -16.48 -15.05
C ASN A 230 -16.31 -16.79 -13.56
N MET A 231 -16.24 -15.78 -12.67
CA MET A 231 -16.11 -16.03 -11.23
C MET A 231 -17.25 -16.88 -10.66
N GLY A 232 -18.39 -16.89 -11.35
CA GLY A 232 -19.50 -17.75 -11.04
C GLY A 232 -20.57 -17.11 -10.15
N THR A 233 -21.48 -17.97 -9.68
CA THR A 233 -22.60 -17.59 -8.82
C THR A 233 -22.32 -18.12 -7.43
N GLY A 234 -22.40 -17.25 -6.45
CA GLY A 234 -22.18 -17.57 -5.05
C GLY A 234 -23.47 -17.89 -4.27
N PRO A 235 -23.36 -17.93 -2.95
CA PRO A 235 -24.51 -18.14 -2.06
C PRO A 235 -25.62 -17.14 -2.34
N GLY A 236 -26.88 -17.61 -2.25
CA GLY A 236 -28.04 -16.76 -2.53
C GLY A 236 -28.27 -16.43 -4.01
N GLY A 237 -27.56 -17.11 -4.94
CA GLY A 237 -27.73 -16.90 -6.39
C GLY A 237 -27.10 -15.61 -6.93
N ARG A 238 -26.24 -14.95 -6.16
CA ARG A 238 -25.59 -13.71 -6.56
C ARG A 238 -24.47 -13.96 -7.56
N ASN A 239 -24.42 -13.19 -8.63
CA ASN A 239 -23.41 -13.29 -9.67
C ASN A 239 -22.21 -12.41 -9.33
N TYR A 240 -21.02 -13.01 -9.23
CA TYR A 240 -19.75 -12.33 -8.97
C TYR A 240 -18.97 -12.02 -10.25
N GLY A 241 -19.45 -12.45 -11.41
CA GLY A 241 -18.79 -12.19 -12.69
C GLY A 241 -18.66 -10.69 -12.96
N ASN A 242 -17.45 -10.23 -13.26
CA ASN A 242 -17.06 -8.82 -13.44
C ASN A 242 -17.28 -7.93 -12.19
N ALA A 243 -17.49 -8.49 -11.02
CA ALA A 243 -17.64 -7.71 -9.80
C ALA A 243 -16.35 -6.97 -9.44
N LEU A 244 -16.48 -5.86 -8.74
CA LEU A 244 -15.37 -5.19 -8.09
C LEU A 244 -15.20 -5.78 -6.69
N VAL A 245 -13.96 -6.01 -6.31
CA VAL A 245 -13.57 -6.47 -4.97
C VAL A 245 -12.56 -5.50 -4.38
N ASP A 246 -12.87 -4.95 -3.21
CA ASP A 246 -11.92 -4.23 -2.38
C ASP A 246 -11.19 -5.25 -1.51
N PHE A 247 -9.90 -5.42 -1.74
CA PHE A 247 -9.02 -6.24 -0.94
C PHE A 247 -8.35 -5.36 0.11
N THR A 248 -8.46 -5.74 1.38
CA THR A 248 -7.91 -4.98 2.49
C THR A 248 -7.22 -5.89 3.49
N GLU A 249 -6.03 -5.47 3.94
CA GLU A 249 -5.31 -6.10 5.05
C GLU A 249 -4.82 -5.08 6.06
N ILE A 250 -4.82 -5.50 7.34
CA ILE A 250 -4.18 -4.77 8.43
C ILE A 250 -3.15 -5.69 9.07
N ARG A 251 -1.92 -5.23 9.10
CA ARG A 251 -0.76 -5.95 9.60
C ARG A 251 -0.08 -5.16 10.72
N ALA A 252 0.58 -5.87 11.64
CA ALA A 252 1.48 -5.28 12.62
C ALA A 252 2.73 -6.15 12.72
N GLY A 253 3.90 -5.52 12.73
CA GLY A 253 5.16 -6.25 12.69
C GLY A 253 6.33 -5.48 13.26
N ALA A 254 7.47 -6.15 13.30
CA ALA A 254 8.75 -5.58 13.62
C ALA A 254 9.79 -6.07 12.60
N GLY A 255 10.71 -5.20 12.24
CA GLY A 255 11.66 -5.48 11.20
C GLY A 255 12.95 -4.69 11.31
N ALA A 256 13.77 -4.85 10.29
CA ALA A 256 15.05 -4.21 10.16
C ALA A 256 15.21 -3.69 8.72
N SER A 257 15.67 -2.45 8.60
CA SER A 257 16.13 -1.83 7.35
C SER A 257 17.65 -1.75 7.38
N TRP A 258 18.28 -2.46 6.47
CA TRP A 258 19.74 -2.50 6.37
C TRP A 258 20.22 -1.82 5.08
N LYS A 259 20.99 -0.74 5.22
CA LYS A 259 21.71 -0.09 4.12
C LYS A 259 22.89 -0.96 3.71
N VAL A 260 22.71 -1.84 2.74
CA VAL A 260 23.75 -2.74 2.22
C VAL A 260 24.85 -1.94 1.54
N CYS A 261 24.47 -0.87 0.83
CA CYS A 261 25.38 0.13 0.30
C CYS A 261 24.66 1.50 0.25
N PRO A 262 25.37 2.61 -0.11
CA PRO A 262 24.74 3.93 -0.14
C PRO A 262 23.49 4.06 -1.03
N LYS A 263 23.32 3.15 -1.97
CA LYS A 263 22.26 3.15 -2.98
C LYS A 263 21.28 1.97 -2.84
N SER A 264 21.47 1.08 -1.86
CA SER A 264 20.59 -0.07 -1.67
C SER A 264 20.24 -0.31 -0.21
N THR A 265 18.97 -0.57 0.05
CA THR A 265 18.42 -0.91 1.36
C THR A 265 17.64 -2.20 1.26
N LEU A 266 17.96 -3.15 2.14
CA LEU A 266 17.23 -4.39 2.35
C LEU A 266 16.33 -4.23 3.57
N ASP A 267 15.04 -4.42 3.40
CA ASP A 267 14.03 -4.46 4.47
C ASP A 267 13.63 -5.91 4.74
N VAL A 268 13.54 -6.30 6.01
CA VAL A 268 13.01 -7.60 6.44
C VAL A 268 12.08 -7.37 7.61
N GLU A 269 10.91 -7.98 7.58
CA GLU A 269 9.90 -7.83 8.63
C GLU A 269 9.21 -9.16 8.92
N LEU A 270 8.89 -9.37 10.19
CA LEU A 270 8.04 -10.45 10.67
C LEU A 270 6.90 -9.85 11.48
N GLY A 271 5.71 -10.40 11.35
CA GLY A 271 4.56 -9.83 12.03
C GLY A 271 3.32 -10.72 11.99
N TYR A 272 2.21 -10.07 12.31
CA TYR A 272 0.90 -10.67 12.40
C TYR A 272 -0.11 -9.87 11.56
N MET A 273 -0.73 -10.52 10.60
CA MET A 273 -1.87 -10.01 9.85
C MET A 273 -3.11 -10.19 10.72
N ALA A 274 -3.61 -9.07 11.23
CA ALA A 274 -4.74 -9.07 12.17
C ALA A 274 -6.10 -9.10 11.47
N TYR A 275 -6.16 -8.63 10.23
CA TYR A 275 -7.39 -8.49 9.48
C TYR A 275 -7.14 -8.64 7.99
N ARG A 276 -8.04 -9.38 7.30
CA ARG A 276 -8.12 -9.48 5.84
C ARG A 276 -9.57 -9.50 5.42
N ASP A 277 -9.90 -8.74 4.39
CA ASP A 277 -11.24 -8.65 3.83
C ASP A 277 -11.23 -8.61 2.30
N PHE A 278 -12.22 -9.26 1.71
CA PHE A 278 -12.56 -9.18 0.30
C PHE A 278 -14.00 -8.67 0.21
N ASP A 279 -14.18 -7.38 0.02
CA ASP A 279 -15.50 -6.75 -0.06
C ASP A 279 -15.97 -6.62 -1.51
N TYR A 280 -16.94 -7.44 -1.90
CA TYR A 280 -17.65 -7.35 -3.17
C TYR A 280 -18.80 -6.35 -3.04
N HIS A 281 -18.51 -5.09 -2.81
CA HIS A 281 -19.46 -4.06 -2.41
C HIS A 281 -20.65 -3.90 -3.35
N LYS A 282 -20.50 -4.10 -4.68
CA LYS A 282 -21.61 -4.06 -5.65
C LYS A 282 -22.47 -5.31 -5.65
N VAL A 283 -21.99 -6.41 -5.06
CA VAL A 283 -22.74 -7.65 -4.88
C VAL A 283 -23.34 -7.70 -3.47
N GLY A 284 -22.84 -6.89 -2.54
CA GLY A 284 -23.28 -6.81 -1.16
C GLY A 284 -22.84 -8.03 -0.34
N GLU A 285 -21.62 -8.52 -0.58
CA GLU A 285 -21.00 -9.63 0.15
C GLU A 285 -19.56 -9.30 0.50
N ASN A 286 -19.14 -9.72 1.70
CA ASN A 286 -17.76 -9.61 2.11
C ASN A 286 -17.26 -10.91 2.75
N PHE A 287 -15.96 -11.16 2.62
CA PHE A 287 -15.27 -12.34 3.14
C PHE A 287 -14.15 -11.91 4.06
N GLN A 288 -14.44 -11.85 5.36
CA GLN A 288 -13.47 -11.42 6.36
C GLN A 288 -12.74 -12.62 6.97
N SER A 289 -11.44 -12.44 7.29
CA SER A 289 -10.73 -13.38 8.15
C SER A 289 -11.24 -13.29 9.58
N ARG A 290 -11.49 -14.45 10.21
CA ARG A 290 -11.85 -14.54 11.65
C ARG A 290 -10.66 -14.59 12.58
N SER A 291 -9.54 -15.10 12.06
CA SER A 291 -8.28 -15.17 12.78
C SER A 291 -7.22 -14.46 11.97
N GLY A 292 -6.25 -13.92 12.65
CA GLY A 292 -5.06 -13.42 11.97
C GLY A 292 -4.10 -14.56 11.61
N ALA A 293 -3.02 -14.20 10.96
CA ALA A 293 -1.96 -15.11 10.55
C ALA A 293 -0.59 -14.46 10.69
N PHE A 294 0.43 -15.24 10.98
CA PHE A 294 1.80 -14.77 10.90
C PHE A 294 2.18 -14.52 9.45
N TYR A 295 2.96 -13.48 9.23
CA TYR A 295 3.55 -13.16 7.93
C TYR A 295 5.04 -12.84 8.06
N GLY A 296 5.74 -12.97 6.94
CA GLY A 296 7.07 -12.45 6.73
C GLY A 296 7.12 -11.67 5.42
N GLN A 297 7.90 -10.61 5.40
CA GLN A 297 8.15 -9.84 4.17
C GLN A 297 9.61 -9.46 4.04
N MET A 298 10.05 -9.30 2.80
CA MET A 298 11.36 -8.77 2.45
C MET A 298 11.23 -7.83 1.26
N GLY A 299 12.06 -6.81 1.22
CA GLY A 299 12.08 -5.83 0.15
C GLY A 299 13.49 -5.32 -0.10
N LEU A 300 13.81 -5.07 -1.35
CA LEU A 300 15.05 -4.43 -1.79
C LEU A 300 14.72 -3.12 -2.50
N LYS A 301 15.26 -2.02 -1.99
CA LYS A 301 15.14 -0.69 -2.58
C LYS A 301 16.48 -0.26 -3.15
N LEU A 302 16.47 0.24 -4.38
CA LEU A 302 17.62 0.76 -5.09
C LEU A 302 17.34 2.21 -5.48
N ALA A 303 18.33 3.12 -5.26
CA ALA A 303 18.26 4.53 -5.66
C ALA A 303 19.58 4.92 -6.34
N PHE A 304 19.54 5.41 -7.58
CA PHE A 304 20.74 5.76 -8.36
C PHE A 304 20.46 6.88 -9.37
#